data_5ec4e13258ee2953cae5e35a00372dfd
#
_entry.id   5ec4e13258ee2953cae5e35a00372dfd
#
_cell.length_a   1.000
_cell.length_b   1.000
_cell.length_c   1.000
_cell.angle_alpha   90.00
_cell.angle_beta   90.00
_cell.angle_gamma   90.00
#
_symmetry.space_group_name_H-M   'P 1'
#
loop_
_entity.id
_entity.type
_entity.pdbx_description
1 polymer ?
#
loop_
_entity_poly.entity_id
_entity_poly.type
_entity_poly.pdbx_seq_one_letter_code
_entity_poly.pdbx_strand_id
1 'polypeptide(L)'
;MKFKTGLVSLLVVCGACSQATKETDVVKDSFDFAGQQLKYAFTQIDSAKASMPEEQLKRKPVSPRTIEDNGALRLVASRDWTSGFFPGELWYMYEYTQDDFWKKQAQAFTANIEDQKTNGGTHDMGFKMYCSFGNGYRLTNDANYKNILLESAATLITRYKPTIGCIRSWDHSRDKWQCPVIIDNMMNLELLYWAFKETGDSVYYNIANTHARTTMKNHFRDNYSSYHVIDYDTITGDVLHKHTHQGYNHESAWSRGQAWGL
;
A
#
# COMPACT_ATOMS: atom_id res chain seq x y z
N MET A 1 -42.16 49.13 68.66
CA MET A 1 -41.38 47.89 68.68
C MET A 1 -41.32 47.36 67.27
N LYS A 2 -40.14 47.48 66.58
CA LYS A 2 -39.96 47.01 65.18
C LYS A 2 -39.06 45.78 65.24
N PHE A 3 -39.62 44.62 64.89
CA PHE A 3 -38.87 43.39 64.70
C PHE A 3 -38.20 43.43 63.30
N LYS A 4 -36.86 43.28 63.28
CA LYS A 4 -36.07 43.03 61.99
C LYS A 4 -35.88 41.54 61.85
N THR A 5 -36.48 40.97 60.87
CA THR A 5 -36.23 39.58 60.40
C THR A 5 -35.01 39.57 59.48
N GLY A 6 -33.93 38.96 59.95
CA GLY A 6 -32.74 38.73 59.14
C GLY A 6 -32.91 37.45 58.34
N LEU A 7 -32.78 37.56 57.01
CA LEU A 7 -32.77 36.44 56.05
C LEU A 7 -31.32 35.94 55.93
N VAL A 8 -31.06 34.71 56.37
CA VAL A 8 -29.78 34.02 56.18
C VAL A 8 -29.87 33.23 54.90
N SER A 9 -29.19 33.71 53.88
CA SER A 9 -29.04 32.97 52.60
C SER A 9 -27.91 31.94 52.70
N LEU A 10 -28.28 30.66 52.65
CA LEU A 10 -27.37 29.53 52.63
C LEU A 10 -26.90 29.33 51.21
N LEU A 11 -25.67 29.71 50.87
CA LEU A 11 -25.03 29.41 49.60
C LEU A 11 -24.55 27.94 49.60
N VAL A 12 -25.30 27.07 48.91
CA VAL A 12 -24.84 25.71 48.60
C VAL A 12 -23.89 25.79 47.40
N VAL A 13 -22.58 25.68 47.63
CA VAL A 13 -21.59 25.52 46.56
C VAL A 13 -21.59 24.06 46.14
N CYS A 14 -22.32 23.73 45.07
CA CYS A 14 -22.18 22.46 44.39
C CYS A 14 -20.83 22.44 43.67
N GLY A 15 -19.83 21.83 44.30
CA GLY A 15 -18.58 21.47 43.65
C GLY A 15 -18.84 20.37 42.57
N ALA A 16 -19.08 20.78 41.34
CA ALA A 16 -19.05 19.87 40.24
C ALA A 16 -17.59 19.45 40.00
N CYS A 17 -17.18 18.30 40.55
CA CYS A 17 -15.99 17.60 40.09
C CYS A 17 -16.23 17.18 38.61
N SER A 18 -15.87 18.04 37.65
CA SER A 18 -15.70 17.64 36.31
C SER A 18 -14.46 16.73 36.25
N GLN A 19 -14.65 15.42 36.24
CA GLN A 19 -13.62 14.51 35.76
C GLN A 19 -13.41 14.88 34.30
N ALA A 20 -12.33 15.63 34.04
CA ALA A 20 -11.83 15.80 32.70
C ALA A 20 -11.52 14.39 32.17
N THR A 21 -12.40 13.84 31.33
CA THR A 21 -12.10 12.66 30.56
C THR A 21 -10.89 13.06 29.71
N LYS A 22 -9.74 12.41 29.97
CA LYS A 22 -8.53 12.59 29.18
C LYS A 22 -8.91 12.25 27.76
N GLU A 23 -8.99 13.26 26.90
CA GLU A 23 -9.25 13.06 25.48
C GLU A 23 -8.13 12.14 24.97
N THR A 24 -8.48 10.94 24.56
CA THR A 24 -7.50 9.98 24.04
C THR A 24 -7.00 10.51 22.73
N ASP A 25 -5.70 10.76 22.62
CA ASP A 25 -5.05 11.06 21.36
C ASP A 25 -4.95 9.76 20.53
N VAL A 26 -6.01 9.50 19.78
CA VAL A 26 -6.17 8.27 18.98
C VAL A 26 -5.00 8.08 18.02
N VAL A 27 -4.44 9.15 17.47
CA VAL A 27 -3.30 9.07 16.54
C VAL A 27 -2.07 8.60 17.30
N LYS A 28 -1.76 9.23 18.44
CA LYS A 28 -0.62 8.84 19.27
C LYS A 28 -0.73 7.39 19.74
N ASP A 29 -1.88 7.02 20.27
CA ASP A 29 -2.12 5.66 20.81
C ASP A 29 -1.97 4.61 19.69
N SER A 30 -2.43 4.93 18.46
CA SER A 30 -2.29 4.06 17.28
C SER A 30 -0.84 3.89 16.88
N PHE A 31 -0.04 4.96 16.83
CA PHE A 31 1.39 4.86 16.51
C PHE A 31 2.19 4.17 17.61
N ASP A 32 1.87 4.41 18.89
CA ASP A 32 2.50 3.70 20.00
C ASP A 32 2.24 2.19 19.92
N PHE A 33 1.00 1.79 19.63
CA PHE A 33 0.64 0.40 19.42
C PHE A 33 1.34 -0.21 18.20
N ALA A 34 1.29 0.48 17.05
CA ALA A 34 1.97 0.03 15.83
C ALA A 34 3.47 -0.15 16.07
N GLY A 35 4.12 0.78 16.77
CA GLY A 35 5.53 0.70 17.12
C GLY A 35 5.88 -0.54 17.96
N GLN A 36 5.01 -0.91 18.91
CA GLN A 36 5.19 -2.13 19.71
C GLN A 36 5.05 -3.39 18.82
N GLN A 37 4.03 -3.42 17.95
CA GLN A 37 3.81 -4.54 17.03
C GLN A 37 4.96 -4.71 16.03
N LEU A 38 5.48 -3.62 15.47
CA LEU A 38 6.61 -3.66 14.54
C LEU A 38 7.91 -4.12 15.23
N LYS A 39 8.16 -3.68 16.47
CA LYS A 39 9.31 -4.18 17.27
C LYS A 39 9.18 -5.69 17.55
N TYR A 40 7.97 -6.15 17.86
CA TYR A 40 7.70 -7.57 18.01
C TYR A 40 7.90 -8.32 16.69
N ALA A 41 7.46 -7.75 15.56
CA ALA A 41 7.66 -8.34 14.24
C ALA A 41 9.15 -8.56 13.91
N PHE A 42 10.06 -7.68 14.31
CA PHE A 42 11.50 -7.92 14.11
C PHE A 42 11.97 -9.21 14.81
N THR A 43 11.56 -9.44 16.06
CA THR A 43 11.93 -10.67 16.78
C THR A 43 11.35 -11.91 16.12
N GLN A 44 10.15 -11.81 15.55
CA GLN A 44 9.51 -12.90 14.82
C GLN A 44 10.19 -13.17 13.47
N ILE A 45 10.65 -12.11 12.76
CA ILE A 45 11.42 -12.24 11.51
C ILE A 45 12.72 -12.99 11.77
N ASP A 46 13.45 -12.64 12.83
CA ASP A 46 14.72 -13.30 13.19
C ASP A 46 14.49 -14.77 13.57
N SER A 47 13.46 -15.05 14.36
CA SER A 47 13.06 -16.41 14.74
C SER A 47 12.64 -17.24 13.52
N ALA A 48 11.85 -16.67 12.62
CA ALA A 48 11.41 -17.34 11.40
C ALA A 48 12.59 -17.67 10.48
N LYS A 49 13.54 -16.73 10.31
CA LYS A 49 14.77 -16.99 9.53
C LYS A 49 15.65 -18.06 10.15
N ALA A 50 15.82 -18.04 11.48
CA ALA A 50 16.64 -19.02 12.21
C ALA A 50 16.09 -20.44 12.12
N SER A 51 14.76 -20.60 12.02
CA SER A 51 14.09 -21.91 11.89
C SER A 51 13.82 -22.34 10.44
N MET A 52 14.15 -21.48 9.47
CA MET A 52 13.81 -21.71 8.06
C MET A 52 14.76 -22.74 7.42
N PRO A 53 14.25 -23.73 6.67
CA PRO A 53 15.06 -24.65 5.90
C PRO A 53 15.97 -23.90 4.89
N GLU A 54 17.19 -24.43 4.68
CA GLU A 54 18.17 -23.83 3.76
C GLU A 54 17.62 -23.56 2.35
N GLU A 55 16.79 -24.47 1.85
CA GLU A 55 16.15 -24.33 0.53
C GLU A 55 15.22 -23.13 0.45
N GLN A 56 14.54 -22.78 1.55
CA GLN A 56 13.70 -21.58 1.62
C GLN A 56 14.54 -20.31 1.79
N LEU A 57 15.64 -20.37 2.54
CA LEU A 57 16.59 -19.27 2.68
C LEU A 57 17.26 -18.88 1.35
N LYS A 58 17.49 -19.86 0.45
CA LYS A 58 17.97 -19.61 -0.92
C LYS A 58 17.02 -18.71 -1.73
N ARG A 59 15.75 -18.67 -1.39
CA ARG A 59 14.73 -17.77 -2.01
C ARG A 59 14.82 -16.32 -1.52
N LYS A 60 15.76 -16.02 -0.62
CA LYS A 60 16.01 -14.70 -0.04
C LYS A 60 14.72 -14.05 0.51
N PRO A 61 14.10 -14.62 1.57
CA PRO A 61 12.94 -14.01 2.21
C PRO A 61 13.34 -12.69 2.87
N VAL A 62 12.68 -11.60 2.49
CA VAL A 62 13.08 -10.24 2.87
C VAL A 62 12.01 -9.46 3.64
N SER A 63 10.76 -9.84 3.52
CA SER A 63 9.64 -9.11 4.14
C SER A 63 8.64 -10.06 4.80
N PRO A 64 8.05 -9.69 5.96
CA PRO A 64 6.91 -10.40 6.53
C PRO A 64 5.68 -10.18 5.65
N ARG A 65 4.80 -11.20 5.60
CA ARG A 65 3.58 -11.14 4.81
C ARG A 65 2.32 -11.43 5.61
N THR A 66 2.29 -12.53 6.34
CA THR A 66 1.12 -12.99 7.07
C THR A 66 1.52 -13.96 8.18
N ILE A 67 0.59 -14.21 9.08
CA ILE A 67 0.67 -15.32 10.03
C ILE A 67 -0.05 -16.51 9.40
N GLU A 68 0.60 -17.66 9.36
CA GLU A 68 0.02 -18.92 8.90
C GLU A 68 -0.93 -19.51 9.98
N ASP A 69 -1.77 -20.47 9.60
CA ASP A 69 -2.77 -21.09 10.51
C ASP A 69 -2.13 -21.70 11.77
N ASN A 70 -0.88 -22.13 11.70
CA ASN A 70 -0.10 -22.65 12.84
C ASN A 70 0.57 -21.55 13.68
N GLY A 71 0.30 -20.29 13.42
CA GLY A 71 0.87 -19.14 14.11
C GLY A 71 2.27 -18.73 13.66
N ALA A 72 2.89 -19.40 12.68
CA ALA A 72 4.20 -19.07 12.16
C ALA A 72 4.16 -17.83 11.25
N LEU A 73 5.17 -16.97 11.37
CA LEU A 73 5.32 -15.82 10.47
C LEU A 73 5.82 -16.28 9.10
N ARG A 74 5.03 -16.02 8.06
CA ARG A 74 5.45 -16.22 6.68
C ARG A 74 6.27 -15.04 6.19
N LEU A 75 7.48 -15.32 5.71
CA LEU A 75 8.35 -14.37 5.02
C LEU A 75 8.28 -14.60 3.50
N VAL A 76 8.43 -13.52 2.73
CA VAL A 76 8.40 -13.55 1.26
C VAL A 76 9.63 -12.89 0.65
N ALA A 77 9.97 -13.29 -0.58
CA ALA A 77 11.05 -12.70 -1.35
C ALA A 77 10.66 -11.30 -1.88
N SER A 78 11.64 -10.53 -2.32
CA SER A 78 11.49 -9.19 -2.90
C SER A 78 10.47 -9.11 -4.04
N ARG A 79 10.31 -10.18 -4.81
CA ARG A 79 9.37 -10.26 -5.94
C ARG A 79 7.89 -10.32 -5.52
N ASP A 80 7.57 -10.64 -4.26
CA ASP A 80 6.18 -10.65 -3.78
C ASP A 80 5.62 -9.22 -3.80
N TRP A 81 4.37 -9.06 -4.25
CA TRP A 81 3.74 -7.75 -4.39
C TRP A 81 3.62 -7.00 -3.06
N THR A 82 3.62 -7.73 -1.94
CA THR A 82 3.52 -7.13 -0.59
C THR A 82 4.85 -6.65 -0.03
N SER A 83 5.99 -6.94 -0.69
CA SER A 83 7.32 -6.71 -0.13
C SER A 83 7.64 -5.24 0.20
N GLY A 84 6.95 -4.29 -0.44
CA GLY A 84 7.14 -2.86 -0.20
C GLY A 84 6.37 -2.28 0.99
N PHE A 85 5.37 -2.99 1.51
CA PHE A 85 4.50 -2.45 2.56
C PHE A 85 5.21 -2.37 3.91
N PHE A 86 5.89 -3.43 4.34
CA PHE A 86 6.60 -3.44 5.61
C PHE A 86 7.66 -2.32 5.70
N PRO A 87 8.57 -2.13 4.73
CA PRO A 87 9.44 -0.95 4.76
C PRO A 87 8.65 0.37 4.70
N GLY A 88 7.51 0.43 4.02
CA GLY A 88 6.63 1.60 4.01
C GLY A 88 6.11 1.97 5.40
N GLU A 89 5.65 0.97 6.17
CA GLU A 89 5.21 1.15 7.56
C GLU A 89 6.34 1.69 8.45
N LEU A 90 7.57 1.19 8.25
CA LEU A 90 8.74 1.67 9.00
C LEU A 90 9.08 3.13 8.67
N TRP A 91 8.89 3.55 7.41
CA TRP A 91 9.03 4.95 7.02
C TRP A 91 7.96 5.84 7.67
N TYR A 92 6.72 5.40 7.78
CA TYR A 92 5.68 6.13 8.51
C TYR A 92 5.97 6.23 10.01
N MET A 93 6.54 5.18 10.62
CA MET A 93 7.01 5.27 12.01
C MET A 93 8.12 6.32 12.17
N TYR A 94 9.07 6.38 11.23
CA TYR A 94 10.09 7.44 11.24
C TYR A 94 9.47 8.83 11.05
N GLU A 95 8.54 9.00 10.11
CA GLU A 95 7.87 10.27 9.87
C GLU A 95 7.17 10.80 11.13
N TYR A 96 6.47 9.92 11.84
CA TYR A 96 5.73 10.29 13.04
C TYR A 96 6.65 10.54 14.25
N THR A 97 7.61 9.65 14.49
CA THR A 97 8.41 9.68 15.72
C THR A 97 9.68 10.49 15.61
N GLN A 98 10.21 10.70 14.41
CA GLN A 98 11.54 11.26 14.11
C GLN A 98 12.69 10.47 14.79
N ASP A 99 12.45 9.22 15.19
CA ASP A 99 13.45 8.35 15.80
C ASP A 99 14.31 7.66 14.74
N ASP A 100 15.62 7.88 14.78
CA ASP A 100 16.61 7.28 13.87
C ASP A 100 16.61 5.76 13.88
N PHE A 101 16.10 5.12 14.93
CA PHE A 101 15.91 3.66 14.95
C PHE A 101 15.01 3.24 13.78
N TRP A 102 13.83 3.88 13.63
CA TRP A 102 12.88 3.56 12.57
C TRP A 102 13.46 3.86 11.18
N LYS A 103 14.19 4.98 11.05
CA LYS A 103 14.88 5.33 9.80
C LYS A 103 15.85 4.25 9.36
N LYS A 104 16.71 3.77 10.28
CA LYS A 104 17.69 2.70 9.99
C LYS A 104 16.99 1.40 9.58
N GLN A 105 15.93 1.02 10.29
CA GLN A 105 15.16 -0.17 9.93
C GLN A 105 14.48 -0.02 8.56
N ALA A 106 13.85 1.12 8.31
CA ALA A 106 13.22 1.42 7.03
C ALA A 106 14.22 1.34 5.86
N GLN A 107 15.41 1.94 6.01
CA GLN A 107 16.47 1.87 5.02
C GLN A 107 16.93 0.42 4.75
N ALA A 108 17.15 -0.37 5.80
CA ALA A 108 17.58 -1.76 5.68
C ALA A 108 16.56 -2.63 4.94
N PHE A 109 15.27 -2.52 5.29
CA PHE A 109 14.22 -3.29 4.63
C PHE A 109 13.92 -2.79 3.21
N THR A 110 14.02 -1.48 2.96
CA THR A 110 13.89 -0.88 1.63
C THR A 110 14.98 -1.40 0.68
N ALA A 111 16.25 -1.44 1.13
CA ALA A 111 17.36 -1.92 0.30
C ALA A 111 17.18 -3.39 -0.15
N ASN A 112 16.48 -4.21 0.62
CA ASN A 112 16.26 -5.62 0.30
C ASN A 112 15.39 -5.86 -0.95
N ILE A 113 14.71 -4.83 -1.46
CA ILE A 113 13.80 -4.96 -2.60
C ILE A 113 14.24 -4.13 -3.82
N GLU A 114 15.45 -3.57 -3.79
CA GLU A 114 15.99 -2.76 -4.90
C GLU A 114 16.06 -3.53 -6.22
N ASP A 115 16.35 -4.84 -6.18
CA ASP A 115 16.39 -5.72 -7.34
C ASP A 115 15.09 -5.73 -8.16
N GLN A 116 13.98 -5.28 -7.56
CA GLN A 116 12.67 -5.23 -8.22
C GLN A 116 12.51 -4.04 -9.17
N LYS A 117 13.36 -3.04 -9.14
CA LYS A 117 13.27 -1.84 -10.01
C LYS A 117 13.25 -2.16 -11.50
N THR A 118 13.86 -3.29 -11.90
CA THR A 118 13.89 -3.77 -13.29
C THR A 118 12.97 -4.96 -13.58
N ASN A 119 12.12 -5.34 -12.61
CA ASN A 119 11.21 -6.48 -12.78
C ASN A 119 10.02 -6.15 -13.67
N GLY A 120 10.17 -6.28 -14.98
CA GLY A 120 9.09 -6.10 -15.97
C GLY A 120 8.06 -7.22 -16.01
N GLY A 121 8.13 -8.24 -15.16
CA GLY A 121 7.20 -9.37 -15.10
C GLY A 121 5.92 -9.11 -14.28
N THR A 122 5.79 -7.95 -13.66
CA THR A 122 4.67 -7.58 -12.79
C THR A 122 4.27 -6.11 -12.97
N HIS A 123 3.02 -5.78 -12.67
CA HIS A 123 2.55 -4.41 -12.59
C HIS A 123 2.72 -3.78 -11.19
N ASP A 124 3.11 -4.56 -10.17
CA ASP A 124 3.11 -4.15 -8.75
C ASP A 124 4.27 -3.23 -8.38
N MET A 125 4.72 -2.38 -9.29
CA MET A 125 5.86 -1.50 -9.06
C MET A 125 5.54 -0.39 -8.05
N GLY A 126 4.33 0.15 -8.08
CA GLY A 126 3.87 1.11 -7.07
C GLY A 126 3.82 0.48 -5.68
N PHE A 127 3.21 -0.69 -5.54
CA PHE A 127 3.14 -1.43 -4.28
C PHE A 127 4.51 -1.74 -3.68
N LYS A 128 5.46 -2.16 -4.52
CA LYS A 128 6.81 -2.50 -4.05
C LYS A 128 7.69 -1.27 -3.88
N MET A 129 7.84 -0.48 -4.94
CA MET A 129 8.87 0.56 -4.98
C MET A 129 8.37 1.90 -4.44
N TYR A 130 7.12 2.30 -4.72
CA TYR A 130 6.64 3.61 -4.26
C TYR A 130 6.26 3.60 -2.78
N CYS A 131 5.69 2.50 -2.27
CA CYS A 131 5.44 2.36 -0.82
C CYS A 131 6.75 2.37 0.02
N SER A 132 7.87 1.89 -0.53
CA SER A 132 9.17 1.79 0.16
C SER A 132 10.10 2.95 -0.20
N PHE A 133 10.73 2.89 -1.38
CA PHE A 133 11.65 3.93 -1.87
C PHE A 133 10.97 5.30 -2.02
N GLY A 134 9.67 5.33 -2.38
CA GLY A 134 8.91 6.59 -2.48
C GLY A 134 8.80 7.31 -1.16
N ASN A 135 8.43 6.62 -0.08
CA ASN A 135 8.43 7.20 1.25
C ASN A 135 9.85 7.57 1.72
N GLY A 136 10.84 6.72 1.42
CA GLY A 136 12.24 7.01 1.71
C GLY A 136 12.72 8.29 1.02
N TYR A 137 12.44 8.45 -0.27
CA TYR A 137 12.79 9.66 -1.02
C TYR A 137 12.09 10.90 -0.46
N ARG A 138 10.80 10.82 -0.23
CA ARG A 138 10.00 11.92 0.33
C ARG A 138 10.55 12.44 1.66
N LEU A 139 11.05 11.54 2.51
CA LEU A 139 11.51 11.88 3.86
C LEU A 139 13.01 12.21 3.94
N THR A 140 13.82 11.80 2.96
CA THR A 140 15.27 11.94 3.03
C THR A 140 15.89 12.75 1.89
N ASN A 141 15.16 12.94 0.79
CA ASN A 141 15.66 13.49 -0.47
C ASN A 141 16.88 12.73 -1.04
N ASP A 142 16.98 11.44 -0.78
CA ASP A 142 18.08 10.60 -1.27
C ASP A 142 18.03 10.48 -2.80
N ALA A 143 19.05 11.00 -3.48
CA ALA A 143 19.11 11.00 -4.93
C ALA A 143 19.17 9.58 -5.53
N ASN A 144 19.72 8.60 -4.80
CA ASN A 144 19.73 7.21 -5.24
C ASN A 144 18.31 6.63 -5.24
N TYR A 145 17.50 6.95 -4.22
CA TYR A 145 16.08 6.53 -4.18
C TYR A 145 15.29 7.13 -5.35
N LYS A 146 15.55 8.39 -5.70
CA LYS A 146 14.96 9.02 -6.88
C LYS A 146 15.28 8.23 -8.16
N ASN A 147 16.55 7.86 -8.36
CA ASN A 147 16.98 7.13 -9.54
C ASN A 147 16.33 5.73 -9.61
N ILE A 148 16.24 5.02 -8.47
CA ILE A 148 15.57 3.73 -8.37
C ILE A 148 14.09 3.84 -8.73
N LEU A 149 13.40 4.88 -8.26
CA LEU A 149 12.00 5.12 -8.58
C LEU A 149 11.76 5.45 -10.05
N LEU A 150 12.63 6.25 -10.66
CA LEU A 150 12.54 6.56 -12.10
C LEU A 150 12.77 5.32 -12.95
N GLU A 151 13.73 4.47 -12.60
CA GLU A 151 13.95 3.17 -13.25
C GLU A 151 12.73 2.25 -13.08
N SER A 152 12.12 2.23 -11.89
CA SER A 152 10.90 1.48 -11.62
C SER A 152 9.71 1.96 -12.44
N ALA A 153 9.54 3.26 -12.60
CA ALA A 153 8.50 3.85 -13.44
C ALA A 153 8.72 3.51 -14.94
N ALA A 154 9.97 3.62 -15.40
CA ALA A 154 10.34 3.21 -16.77
C ALA A 154 10.08 1.72 -17.01
N THR A 155 10.34 0.86 -16.00
CA THR A 155 10.04 -0.56 -16.06
C THR A 155 8.52 -0.81 -16.13
N LEU A 156 7.73 -0.12 -15.30
CA LEU A 156 6.26 -0.29 -15.29
C LEU A 156 5.62 0.05 -16.64
N ILE A 157 6.02 1.13 -17.29
CA ILE A 157 5.43 1.54 -18.57
C ILE A 157 5.73 0.57 -19.72
N THR A 158 6.73 -0.32 -19.61
CA THR A 158 6.97 -1.38 -20.61
C THR A 158 5.80 -2.36 -20.73
N ARG A 159 4.96 -2.44 -19.70
CA ARG A 159 3.77 -3.28 -19.68
C ARG A 159 2.52 -2.63 -20.30
N TYR A 160 2.62 -1.37 -20.68
CA TYR A 160 1.52 -0.64 -21.31
C TYR A 160 1.19 -1.22 -22.69
N LYS A 161 -0.09 -1.38 -22.97
CA LYS A 161 -0.63 -1.87 -24.25
C LYS A 161 -1.45 -0.74 -24.90
N PRO A 162 -0.89 -0.05 -25.89
CA PRO A 162 -1.53 1.12 -26.49
C PRO A 162 -2.92 0.84 -27.09
N THR A 163 -3.12 -0.32 -27.72
CA THR A 163 -4.39 -0.75 -28.31
C THR A 163 -5.50 -0.83 -27.25
N ILE A 164 -5.15 -1.26 -26.04
CA ILE A 164 -6.07 -1.42 -24.91
C ILE A 164 -6.18 -0.12 -24.10
N GLY A 165 -5.09 0.62 -24.02
CA GLY A 165 -4.97 1.78 -23.15
C GLY A 165 -4.71 1.44 -21.68
N CYS A 166 -4.16 0.24 -21.40
CA CYS A 166 -3.90 -0.24 -20.04
C CYS A 166 -2.52 -0.86 -19.88
N ILE A 167 -2.05 -0.87 -18.63
CA ILE A 167 -0.87 -1.62 -18.17
C ILE A 167 -1.34 -3.05 -17.87
N ARG A 168 -0.72 -4.04 -18.50
CA ARG A 168 -1.02 -5.46 -18.30
C ARG A 168 -0.60 -5.92 -16.91
N SER A 169 -1.44 -6.70 -16.24
CA SER A 169 -1.20 -7.12 -14.85
C SER A 169 -0.22 -8.28 -14.72
N TRP A 170 -0.42 -9.40 -15.43
CA TRP A 170 0.46 -10.57 -15.37
C TRP A 170 0.59 -11.27 -16.73
N ASP A 171 1.52 -12.23 -16.82
CA ASP A 171 1.87 -12.94 -18.05
C ASP A 171 1.67 -14.47 -17.96
N HIS A 172 1.18 -14.97 -16.82
CA HIS A 172 0.87 -16.39 -16.61
C HIS A 172 -0.55 -16.75 -17.05
N SER A 173 -0.86 -18.05 -17.07
CA SER A 173 -2.20 -18.61 -17.39
C SER A 173 -2.73 -18.06 -18.73
N ARG A 174 -1.90 -18.15 -19.77
CA ARG A 174 -2.23 -17.64 -21.11
C ARG A 174 -3.29 -18.46 -21.83
N ASP A 175 -3.58 -19.64 -21.35
CA ASP A 175 -4.74 -20.45 -21.72
C ASP A 175 -6.08 -19.83 -21.29
N LYS A 176 -6.05 -19.02 -20.23
CA LYS A 176 -7.22 -18.35 -19.66
C LYS A 176 -7.27 -16.86 -19.98
N TRP A 177 -6.12 -16.20 -20.07
CA TRP A 177 -6.01 -14.73 -20.16
C TRP A 177 -5.20 -14.32 -21.40
N GLN A 178 -5.77 -13.43 -22.20
CA GLN A 178 -5.04 -12.82 -23.32
C GLN A 178 -4.28 -11.56 -22.87
N CYS A 179 -4.97 -10.63 -22.22
CA CYS A 179 -4.36 -9.44 -21.59
C CYS A 179 -5.14 -9.03 -20.34
N PRO A 180 -4.87 -9.67 -19.19
CA PRO A 180 -5.57 -9.37 -17.95
C PRO A 180 -5.10 -8.04 -17.37
N VAL A 181 -6.08 -7.23 -16.94
CA VAL A 181 -5.89 -5.99 -16.20
C VAL A 181 -6.74 -6.08 -14.94
N ILE A 182 -6.13 -5.92 -13.77
CA ILE A 182 -6.87 -5.93 -12.50
C ILE A 182 -6.99 -4.52 -11.94
N ILE A 183 -8.04 -4.33 -11.14
CA ILE A 183 -8.37 -3.03 -10.53
C ILE A 183 -7.22 -2.51 -9.64
N ASP A 184 -6.46 -3.41 -9.03
CA ASP A 184 -5.28 -3.13 -8.20
C ASP A 184 -4.23 -2.25 -8.91
N ASN A 185 -4.21 -2.30 -10.24
CA ASN A 185 -3.26 -1.53 -11.04
C ASN A 185 -3.41 -0.01 -10.85
N MET A 186 -4.57 0.45 -10.40
CA MET A 186 -4.80 1.87 -10.08
C MET A 186 -3.83 2.39 -9.00
N MET A 187 -3.50 1.57 -8.01
CA MET A 187 -2.52 1.91 -6.97
C MET A 187 -1.09 2.12 -7.50
N ASN A 188 -0.75 1.53 -8.66
CA ASN A 188 0.58 1.66 -9.24
C ASN A 188 0.74 2.94 -10.08
N LEU A 189 -0.35 3.66 -10.37
CA LEU A 189 -0.32 4.88 -11.17
C LEU A 189 0.31 6.06 -10.41
N GLU A 190 0.28 6.05 -9.09
CA GLU A 190 0.89 7.10 -8.28
C GLU A 190 2.39 7.24 -8.58
N LEU A 191 3.10 6.11 -8.77
CA LEU A 191 4.49 6.09 -9.20
C LEU A 191 4.68 6.82 -10.55
N LEU A 192 3.75 6.65 -11.50
CA LEU A 192 3.85 7.30 -12.80
C LEU A 192 3.56 8.81 -12.72
N TYR A 193 2.56 9.23 -11.94
CA TYR A 193 2.31 10.65 -11.70
C TYR A 193 3.47 11.33 -11.00
N TRP A 194 4.09 10.64 -10.04
CA TRP A 194 5.30 11.12 -9.39
C TRP A 194 6.46 11.26 -10.40
N ALA A 195 6.70 10.23 -11.24
CA ALA A 195 7.75 10.28 -12.27
C ALA A 195 7.55 11.44 -13.24
N PHE A 196 6.30 11.73 -13.66
CA PHE A 196 5.99 12.91 -14.46
C PHE A 196 6.34 14.22 -13.72
N LYS A 197 5.99 14.35 -12.45
CA LYS A 197 6.32 15.54 -11.66
C LYS A 197 7.84 15.77 -11.54
N GLU A 198 8.62 14.71 -11.42
CA GLU A 198 10.06 14.78 -11.25
C GLU A 198 10.83 15.03 -12.56
N THR A 199 10.28 14.59 -13.70
CA THR A 199 11.00 14.61 -14.99
C THR A 199 10.40 15.59 -16.01
N GLY A 200 9.11 15.91 -15.90
CA GLY A 200 8.36 16.61 -16.94
C GLY A 200 8.01 15.73 -18.16
N ASP A 201 8.40 14.44 -18.18
CA ASP A 201 8.10 13.55 -19.29
C ASP A 201 6.63 13.15 -19.30
N SER A 202 5.90 13.67 -20.28
CA SER A 202 4.46 13.45 -20.41
C SER A 202 4.08 12.00 -20.72
N VAL A 203 5.00 11.13 -21.07
CA VAL A 203 4.70 9.71 -21.33
C VAL A 203 4.12 9.04 -20.08
N TYR A 204 4.67 9.33 -18.89
CA TYR A 204 4.18 8.79 -17.63
C TYR A 204 2.75 9.25 -17.33
N TYR A 205 2.50 10.55 -17.47
CA TYR A 205 1.18 11.15 -17.26
C TYR A 205 0.13 10.59 -18.23
N ASN A 206 0.47 10.51 -19.53
CA ASN A 206 -0.44 10.04 -20.55
C ASN A 206 -0.82 8.56 -20.34
N ILE A 207 0.14 7.71 -20.01
CA ILE A 207 -0.12 6.29 -19.72
C ILE A 207 -0.98 6.14 -18.47
N ALA A 208 -0.66 6.85 -17.39
CA ALA A 208 -1.46 6.80 -16.16
C ALA A 208 -2.90 7.26 -16.39
N ASN A 209 -3.10 8.40 -17.05
CA ASN A 209 -4.45 8.90 -17.38
C ASN A 209 -5.23 7.96 -18.29
N THR A 210 -4.61 7.42 -19.33
CA THR A 210 -5.28 6.52 -20.25
C THR A 210 -5.70 5.25 -19.54
N HIS A 211 -4.81 4.69 -18.71
CA HIS A 211 -5.13 3.52 -17.90
C HIS A 211 -6.29 3.80 -16.95
N ALA A 212 -6.25 4.89 -16.20
CA ALA A 212 -7.32 5.26 -15.27
C ALA A 212 -8.67 5.42 -15.97
N ARG A 213 -8.71 6.13 -17.12
CA ARG A 213 -9.95 6.31 -17.89
C ARG A 213 -10.50 5.00 -18.45
N THR A 214 -9.64 4.11 -18.94
CA THR A 214 -10.05 2.78 -19.41
C THR A 214 -10.57 1.93 -18.26
N THR A 215 -9.94 2.00 -17.09
CA THR A 215 -10.41 1.34 -15.87
C THR A 215 -11.76 1.87 -15.43
N MET A 216 -11.96 3.18 -15.38
CA MET A 216 -13.25 3.79 -15.06
C MET A 216 -14.37 3.28 -15.99
N LYS A 217 -14.10 3.20 -17.29
CA LYS A 217 -15.07 2.76 -18.29
C LYS A 217 -15.43 1.27 -18.15
N ASN A 218 -14.47 0.40 -17.85
CA ASN A 218 -14.65 -1.04 -18.03
C ASN A 218 -14.74 -1.81 -16.69
N HIS A 219 -14.07 -1.36 -15.62
CA HIS A 219 -14.06 -2.06 -14.34
C HIS A 219 -15.24 -1.69 -13.44
N PHE A 220 -15.79 -0.50 -13.56
CA PHE A 220 -16.92 -0.09 -12.72
C PHE A 220 -18.27 -0.45 -13.35
N ARG A 221 -19.18 -0.92 -12.50
CA ARG A 221 -20.60 -1.16 -12.83
C ARG A 221 -21.38 0.12 -12.62
N ASP A 222 -22.62 0.15 -13.10
CA ASP A 222 -23.54 1.32 -12.95
C ASP A 222 -23.78 1.67 -11.47
N ASN A 223 -23.68 0.70 -10.57
CA ASN A 223 -23.80 0.90 -9.12
C ASN A 223 -22.46 1.27 -8.44
N TYR A 224 -21.44 1.62 -9.22
CA TYR A 224 -20.09 1.99 -8.79
C TYR A 224 -19.26 0.87 -8.13
N SER A 225 -19.76 -0.35 -8.08
CA SER A 225 -18.93 -1.49 -7.66
C SER A 225 -17.98 -1.90 -8.78
N SER A 226 -16.81 -2.47 -8.43
CA SER A 226 -15.81 -2.85 -9.43
C SER A 226 -15.76 -4.35 -9.70
N TYR A 227 -15.48 -4.70 -10.96
CA TYR A 227 -14.93 -5.99 -11.32
C TYR A 227 -13.46 -6.08 -10.91
N HIS A 228 -13.00 -7.27 -10.53
CA HIS A 228 -11.59 -7.45 -10.19
C HIS A 228 -10.72 -7.49 -11.46
N VAL A 229 -11.05 -8.33 -12.43
CA VAL A 229 -10.24 -8.58 -13.63
C VAL A 229 -11.05 -8.30 -14.89
N ILE A 230 -10.48 -7.51 -15.79
CA ILE A 230 -10.96 -7.39 -17.17
C ILE A 230 -9.89 -8.00 -18.08
N ASP A 231 -10.29 -8.95 -18.92
CA ASP A 231 -9.42 -9.46 -19.98
C ASP A 231 -9.74 -8.78 -21.31
N TYR A 232 -8.71 -8.41 -22.05
CA TYR A 232 -8.82 -7.66 -23.29
C TYR A 232 -8.23 -8.40 -24.45
N ASP A 233 -8.83 -8.22 -25.63
CA ASP A 233 -8.23 -8.59 -26.90
C ASP A 233 -7.02 -7.69 -27.21
N THR A 234 -5.87 -8.29 -27.50
CA THR A 234 -4.64 -7.54 -27.75
C THR A 234 -4.57 -6.90 -29.13
N ILE A 235 -5.46 -7.28 -30.06
CA ILE A 235 -5.53 -6.78 -31.42
C ILE A 235 -6.53 -5.64 -31.53
N THR A 236 -7.77 -5.86 -31.02
CA THR A 236 -8.86 -4.89 -31.12
C THR A 236 -8.95 -3.95 -29.94
N GLY A 237 -8.44 -4.34 -28.77
CA GLY A 237 -8.61 -3.62 -27.51
C GLY A 237 -9.96 -3.83 -26.83
N ASP A 238 -10.81 -4.71 -27.37
CA ASP A 238 -12.16 -4.97 -26.85
C ASP A 238 -12.09 -5.80 -25.55
N VAL A 239 -13.09 -5.61 -24.70
CA VAL A 239 -13.29 -6.45 -23.50
C VAL A 239 -13.76 -7.83 -23.95
N LEU A 240 -12.98 -8.87 -23.62
CA LEU A 240 -13.33 -10.26 -23.85
C LEU A 240 -14.26 -10.77 -22.77
N HIS A 241 -13.89 -10.56 -21.50
CA HIS A 241 -14.69 -10.95 -20.35
C HIS A 241 -14.29 -10.21 -19.07
N LYS A 242 -15.22 -10.20 -18.11
CA LYS A 242 -15.08 -9.57 -16.80
C LYS A 242 -15.13 -10.66 -15.73
N HIS A 243 -14.12 -10.71 -14.88
CA HIS A 243 -13.92 -11.81 -13.94
C HIS A 243 -13.54 -11.33 -12.55
N THR A 244 -13.47 -12.30 -11.63
CA THR A 244 -12.70 -12.19 -10.39
C THR A 244 -11.64 -13.29 -10.32
N HIS A 245 -10.52 -12.98 -9.65
CA HIS A 245 -9.48 -13.95 -9.28
C HIS A 245 -9.39 -14.10 -7.76
N GLN A 246 -9.73 -13.04 -7.00
CA GLN A 246 -9.69 -13.01 -5.54
C GLN A 246 -11.06 -12.77 -4.88
N GLY A 247 -12.08 -12.33 -5.63
CA GLY A 247 -13.43 -12.14 -5.15
C GLY A 247 -14.22 -13.45 -5.06
N TYR A 248 -15.40 -13.40 -4.43
CA TYR A 248 -16.26 -14.56 -4.20
C TYR A 248 -16.78 -15.20 -5.50
N ASN A 249 -17.25 -14.38 -6.45
CA ASN A 249 -17.64 -14.78 -7.81
C ASN A 249 -17.52 -13.61 -8.78
N HIS A 250 -17.74 -13.84 -10.09
CA HIS A 250 -17.54 -12.84 -11.13
C HIS A 250 -18.43 -11.61 -10.96
N GLU A 251 -19.62 -11.78 -10.43
CA GLU A 251 -20.59 -10.69 -10.23
C GLU A 251 -20.47 -10.02 -8.84
N SER A 252 -19.65 -10.57 -7.94
CA SER A 252 -19.42 -9.95 -6.63
C SER A 252 -18.50 -8.73 -6.71
N ALA A 253 -18.61 -7.83 -5.73
CA ALA A 253 -17.63 -6.80 -5.46
C ALA A 253 -16.62 -7.32 -4.43
N TRP A 254 -15.33 -7.24 -4.78
CA TRP A 254 -14.25 -7.59 -3.87
C TRP A 254 -13.79 -6.32 -3.14
N SER A 255 -13.99 -6.28 -1.81
CA SER A 255 -13.83 -5.06 -1.01
C SER A 255 -12.44 -4.41 -1.13
N ARG A 256 -11.36 -5.22 -1.07
CA ARG A 256 -10.00 -4.69 -1.22
C ARG A 256 -9.78 -4.15 -2.64
N GLY A 257 -10.26 -4.82 -3.68
CA GLY A 257 -10.19 -4.33 -5.06
C GLY A 257 -10.98 -3.05 -5.26
N GLN A 258 -12.15 -2.93 -4.62
CA GLN A 258 -12.92 -1.68 -4.63
C GLN A 258 -12.11 -0.52 -4.02
N ALA A 259 -11.41 -0.75 -2.91
CA ALA A 259 -10.55 0.25 -2.29
C ALA A 259 -9.35 0.62 -3.18
N TRP A 260 -8.76 -0.35 -3.92
CA TRP A 260 -7.67 -0.06 -4.86
C TRP A 260 -8.09 0.85 -6.03
N GLY A 261 -9.37 0.81 -6.41
CA GLY A 261 -9.93 1.57 -7.53
C GLY A 261 -10.26 3.02 -7.22
N LEU A 262 -10.25 3.41 -5.93
CA LEU A 262 -10.53 4.77 -5.47
C LEU A 262 -9.27 5.62 -5.47
#